data_47709b3c72d0f80a0566e382c22063c6
#
_entry.id   47709b3c72d0f80a0566e382c22063c6
#
_cell.length_a   1.000
_cell.length_b   1.000
_cell.length_c   1.000
_cell.angle_alpha   90.00
_cell.angle_beta   90.00
_cell.angle_gamma   90.00
#
_symmetry.space_group_name_H-M   'P 1'
#
loop_
_entity.id
_entity.type
_entity.pdbx_description
1 polymer ?
#
loop_
_entity_poly.entity_id
_entity_poly.type
_entity_poly.pdbx_seq_one_letter_code
_entity_poly.pdbx_strand_id
1 'polypeptide(L)'
;ILVYRHDCLVTEGYYAPYQPDTLHRMFSISKSFTSIAIGLLADEGKLSLNDPIISYFPDKIPDDVHPWIAAMTIRDMLMMRTCHASTTYKVNMQTDWVESFFTVPPTHPAGKVFHYDTSSAHTLAALVERLSGMPMLDYLKEKLSVLGFSKESYMLTDPFGVSMGGSGLTATPMDLLKFAYLLAHEGLVDGKQLLSSSYIREATSNLTPTL
;
A
#
# COMPACT_ATOMS: atom_id res chain seq x y z
N ILE A 1 10.94 -20.31 -6.07
CA ILE A 1 9.77 -20.35 -6.97
C ILE A 1 8.68 -21.11 -6.26
N LEU A 2 7.50 -20.52 -6.13
CA LEU A 2 6.29 -21.18 -5.63
C LEU A 2 5.24 -21.14 -6.76
N VAL A 3 4.62 -22.28 -7.04
CA VAL A 3 3.52 -22.38 -7.99
C VAL A 3 2.30 -22.95 -7.30
N TYR A 4 1.22 -22.18 -7.30
CA TYR A 4 -0.06 -22.55 -6.71
C TYR A 4 -1.10 -22.70 -7.81
N ARG A 5 -1.85 -23.80 -7.81
CA ARG A 5 -2.87 -24.08 -8.81
C ARG A 5 -3.93 -25.02 -8.25
N HIS A 6 -5.20 -24.73 -8.54
CA HIS A 6 -6.36 -25.52 -8.07
C HIS A 6 -6.29 -25.80 -6.56
N ASP A 7 -6.03 -24.74 -5.78
CA ASP A 7 -5.92 -24.74 -4.32
C ASP A 7 -4.84 -25.69 -3.75
N CYS A 8 -3.84 -26.01 -4.57
CA CYS A 8 -2.69 -26.81 -4.17
C CYS A 8 -1.37 -26.13 -4.51
N LEU A 9 -0.41 -26.20 -3.59
CA LEU A 9 0.99 -25.86 -3.87
C LEU A 9 1.60 -27.01 -4.71
N VAL A 10 1.76 -26.78 -6.01
CA VAL A 10 2.21 -27.81 -6.97
C VAL A 10 3.72 -27.83 -7.14
N THR A 11 4.39 -26.74 -6.83
CA THR A 11 5.85 -26.64 -6.91
C THR A 11 6.36 -25.68 -5.85
N GLU A 12 7.42 -26.10 -5.15
CA GLU A 12 8.19 -25.30 -4.23
C GLU A 12 9.67 -25.53 -4.50
N GLY A 13 10.42 -24.46 -4.73
CA GLY A 13 11.86 -24.55 -4.98
C GLY A 13 12.57 -23.25 -4.68
N TYR A 14 13.77 -23.36 -4.10
CA TYR A 14 14.62 -22.26 -3.68
C TYR A 14 16.01 -22.42 -4.28
N TYR A 15 16.61 -21.33 -4.71
CA TYR A 15 17.96 -21.30 -5.26
C TYR A 15 18.93 -20.84 -4.18
N ALA A 16 20.01 -21.56 -3.99
CA ALA A 16 21.05 -21.16 -3.05
C ALA A 16 21.53 -19.71 -3.30
N PRO A 17 21.72 -18.90 -2.26
CA PRO A 17 21.76 -19.24 -0.83
C PRO A 17 20.38 -19.22 -0.13
N TYR A 18 19.28 -18.98 -0.86
CA TYR A 18 17.94 -18.78 -0.30
C TYR A 18 17.29 -20.08 0.16
N GLN A 19 16.52 -19.97 1.24
CA GLN A 19 15.77 -21.04 1.88
C GLN A 19 14.28 -20.65 2.01
N PRO A 20 13.36 -21.55 2.36
CA PRO A 20 11.93 -21.26 2.51
C PRO A 20 11.60 -20.09 3.45
N ASP A 21 12.36 -19.96 4.53
CA ASP A 21 12.19 -18.97 5.58
C ASP A 21 13.04 -17.70 5.38
N THR A 22 13.85 -17.65 4.31
CA THR A 22 14.67 -16.48 4.02
C THR A 22 13.77 -15.27 3.72
N LEU A 23 14.02 -14.19 4.46
CA LEU A 23 13.34 -12.93 4.25
C LEU A 23 13.90 -12.20 3.02
N HIS A 24 13.01 -11.76 2.14
CA HIS A 24 13.34 -11.00 0.93
C HIS A 24 12.82 -9.57 1.05
N ARG A 25 13.63 -8.60 0.65
CA ARG A 25 13.16 -7.23 0.46
C ARG A 25 12.20 -7.18 -0.73
N MET A 26 10.94 -6.86 -0.48
CA MET A 26 9.87 -6.91 -1.48
C MET A 26 9.78 -5.65 -2.34
N PHE A 27 10.51 -4.58 -1.96
CA PHE A 27 10.48 -3.31 -2.69
C PHE A 27 9.05 -2.86 -3.02
N SER A 28 8.76 -2.56 -4.28
CA SER A 28 7.48 -2.00 -4.70
C SER A 28 6.28 -2.95 -4.60
N ILE A 29 6.47 -4.24 -4.35
CA ILE A 29 5.37 -5.14 -3.98
C ILE A 29 4.69 -4.65 -2.68
N SER A 30 5.40 -3.94 -1.81
CA SER A 30 4.85 -3.27 -0.63
C SER A 30 3.59 -2.46 -0.94
N LYS A 31 3.53 -1.81 -2.11
CA LYS A 31 2.40 -0.98 -2.54
C LYS A 31 1.09 -1.78 -2.66
N SER A 32 1.17 -3.04 -3.07
CA SER A 32 0.01 -3.92 -3.14
C SER A 32 -0.54 -4.21 -1.73
N PHE A 33 0.35 -4.42 -0.76
CA PHE A 33 -0.05 -4.58 0.65
C PHE A 33 -0.68 -3.30 1.20
N THR A 34 -0.12 -2.14 0.86
CA THR A 34 -0.71 -0.83 1.23
C THR A 34 -2.11 -0.66 0.63
N SER A 35 -2.31 -1.03 -0.64
CA SER A 35 -3.62 -0.99 -1.27
C SER A 35 -4.64 -1.84 -0.51
N ILE A 36 -4.29 -3.08 -0.15
CA ILE A 36 -5.18 -3.96 0.61
C ILE A 36 -5.49 -3.40 2.00
N ALA A 37 -4.52 -2.78 2.68
CA ALA A 37 -4.76 -2.12 3.96
C ALA A 37 -5.75 -0.96 3.84
N ILE A 38 -5.67 -0.16 2.77
CA ILE A 38 -6.67 0.88 2.47
C ILE A 38 -8.05 0.27 2.20
N GLY A 39 -8.11 -0.83 1.45
CA GLY A 39 -9.37 -1.54 1.19
C GLY A 39 -10.05 -2.04 2.47
N LEU A 40 -9.28 -2.58 3.40
CA LEU A 40 -9.79 -3.01 4.72
C LEU A 40 -10.38 -1.83 5.50
N LEU A 41 -9.71 -0.68 5.52
CA LEU A 41 -10.23 0.53 6.18
C LEU A 41 -11.50 1.06 5.49
N ALA A 42 -11.59 0.95 4.17
CA ALA A 42 -12.80 1.31 3.42
C ALA A 42 -13.97 0.38 3.77
N ASP A 43 -13.73 -0.93 3.85
CA ASP A 43 -14.74 -1.92 4.27
C ASP A 43 -15.18 -1.72 5.73
N GLU A 44 -14.28 -1.23 6.60
CA GLU A 44 -14.59 -0.82 7.98
C GLU A 44 -15.35 0.52 8.05
N GLY A 45 -15.57 1.20 6.92
CA GLY A 45 -16.24 2.51 6.87
C GLY A 45 -15.42 3.65 7.48
N LYS A 46 -14.11 3.47 7.67
CA LYS A 46 -13.21 4.49 8.25
C LYS A 46 -12.76 5.55 7.24
N LEU A 47 -12.89 5.26 5.95
CA LEU A 47 -12.58 6.17 4.85
C LEU A 47 -13.44 5.86 3.62
N SER A 48 -13.57 6.83 2.73
CA SER A 48 -14.03 6.62 1.36
C SER A 48 -12.87 6.85 0.40
N LEU A 49 -12.78 6.05 -0.68
CA LEU A 49 -11.75 6.25 -1.70
C LEU A 49 -11.86 7.62 -2.40
N ASN A 50 -13.03 8.25 -2.34
CA ASN A 50 -13.27 9.57 -2.91
C ASN A 50 -13.00 10.73 -1.93
N ASP A 51 -12.61 10.43 -0.69
CA ASP A 51 -12.25 11.47 0.26
C ASP A 51 -10.96 12.17 -0.18
N PRO A 52 -10.89 13.51 -0.05
CA PRO A 52 -9.62 14.22 -0.19
C PRO A 52 -8.63 13.78 0.87
N ILE A 53 -7.41 13.42 0.47
CA ILE A 53 -6.37 12.93 1.39
C ILE A 53 -6.06 13.93 2.50
N ILE A 54 -6.14 15.23 2.20
CA ILE A 54 -5.87 16.29 3.17
C ILE A 54 -6.77 16.24 4.41
N SER A 55 -7.97 15.69 4.29
CA SER A 55 -8.92 15.59 5.41
C SER A 55 -8.38 14.76 6.58
N TYR A 56 -7.41 13.92 6.31
CA TYR A 56 -6.82 13.00 7.29
C TYR A 56 -5.49 13.49 7.87
N PHE A 57 -4.93 14.60 7.35
CA PHE A 57 -3.60 15.11 7.75
C PHE A 57 -3.61 16.60 8.06
N PRO A 58 -4.53 17.11 8.89
CA PRO A 58 -4.62 18.55 9.17
C PRO A 58 -3.35 19.13 9.79
N ASP A 59 -2.54 18.31 10.43
CA ASP A 59 -1.27 18.64 11.09
C ASP A 59 -0.07 18.69 10.13
N LYS A 60 -0.25 18.27 8.86
CA LYS A 60 0.83 18.20 7.84
C LYS A 60 0.60 19.15 6.66
N ILE A 61 -0.53 19.85 6.65
CA ILE A 61 -0.94 20.68 5.53
C ILE A 61 -0.52 22.13 5.80
N PRO A 62 0.19 22.78 4.85
CA PRO A 62 0.50 24.21 4.96
C PRO A 62 -0.78 25.06 4.81
N ASP A 63 -0.79 26.25 5.40
CA ASP A 63 -1.92 27.19 5.35
C ASP A 63 -2.31 27.56 3.90
N ASP A 64 -1.34 27.57 3.00
CA ASP A 64 -1.49 27.91 1.58
C ASP A 64 -1.46 26.68 0.65
N VAL A 65 -1.97 25.54 1.11
CA VAL A 65 -1.99 24.30 0.32
C VAL A 65 -2.50 24.52 -1.10
N HIS A 66 -1.78 24.01 -2.08
CA HIS A 66 -2.15 24.17 -3.49
C HIS A 66 -3.49 23.47 -3.79
N PRO A 67 -4.43 24.11 -4.56
CA PRO A 67 -5.76 23.55 -4.84
C PRO A 67 -5.74 22.14 -5.47
N TRP A 68 -4.72 21.77 -6.25
CA TRP A 68 -4.59 20.45 -6.83
C TRP A 68 -4.25 19.38 -5.78
N ILE A 69 -3.47 19.75 -4.75
CA ILE A 69 -3.20 18.87 -3.60
C ILE A 69 -4.48 18.74 -2.76
N ALA A 70 -5.16 19.87 -2.53
CA ALA A 70 -6.39 19.88 -1.74
C ALA A 70 -7.51 19.02 -2.33
N ALA A 71 -7.60 18.94 -3.66
CA ALA A 71 -8.61 18.15 -4.36
C ALA A 71 -8.24 16.68 -4.59
N MET A 72 -6.99 16.28 -4.30
CA MET A 72 -6.50 14.93 -4.56
C MET A 72 -7.16 13.90 -3.65
N THR A 73 -7.71 12.84 -4.25
CA THR A 73 -8.43 11.78 -3.53
C THR A 73 -7.51 10.58 -3.21
N ILE A 74 -7.92 9.77 -2.24
CA ILE A 74 -7.28 8.47 -1.94
C ILE A 74 -7.26 7.59 -3.20
N ARG A 75 -8.33 7.61 -4.00
CA ARG A 75 -8.42 6.90 -5.29
C ARG A 75 -7.33 7.34 -6.27
N ASP A 76 -7.09 8.63 -6.42
CA ASP A 76 -6.05 9.16 -7.30
C ASP A 76 -4.66 8.64 -6.88
N MET A 77 -4.41 8.56 -5.58
CA MET A 77 -3.15 8.05 -5.03
C MET A 77 -2.97 6.55 -5.30
N LEU A 78 -4.02 5.73 -5.10
CA LEU A 78 -3.99 4.29 -5.41
C LEU A 78 -3.76 4.03 -6.90
N MET A 79 -4.28 4.88 -7.76
CA MET A 79 -4.14 4.80 -9.21
C MET A 79 -2.84 5.39 -9.74
N MET A 80 -1.92 5.88 -8.88
CA MET A 80 -0.70 6.58 -9.29
C MET A 80 -0.99 7.79 -10.20
N ARG A 81 -2.09 8.51 -9.92
CA ARG A 81 -2.53 9.70 -10.63
C ARG A 81 -2.55 10.91 -9.72
N THR A 82 -1.50 11.03 -8.90
CA THR A 82 -1.29 12.18 -8.01
C THR A 82 -1.01 13.44 -8.80
N CYS A 83 -0.85 14.57 -8.13
CA CYS A 83 -0.44 15.83 -8.76
C CYS A 83 1.09 15.99 -8.88
N HIS A 84 1.87 14.97 -8.51
CA HIS A 84 3.33 14.97 -8.52
C HIS A 84 3.89 14.14 -9.67
N ALA A 85 4.90 14.66 -10.36
CA ALA A 85 5.60 13.96 -11.44
C ALA A 85 6.62 12.92 -10.94
N SER A 86 6.93 12.89 -9.64
CA SER A 86 7.88 11.96 -9.03
C SER A 86 7.71 11.90 -7.50
N THR A 87 8.40 10.96 -6.89
CA THR A 87 8.43 10.80 -5.42
C THR A 87 8.93 12.07 -4.72
N THR A 88 8.10 12.67 -3.88
CA THR A 88 8.31 14.01 -3.29
C THR A 88 9.50 14.05 -2.32
N TYR A 89 9.63 13.08 -1.42
CA TYR A 89 10.70 13.05 -0.42
C TYR A 89 12.11 12.83 -1.00
N LYS A 90 12.24 12.54 -2.31
CA LYS A 90 13.56 12.51 -2.97
C LYS A 90 14.25 13.86 -2.97
N VAL A 91 13.52 14.95 -2.83
CA VAL A 91 14.08 16.31 -2.73
C VAL A 91 14.95 16.44 -1.47
N ASN A 92 14.49 15.88 -0.35
CA ASN A 92 15.26 15.79 0.88
C ASN A 92 14.78 14.58 1.72
N MET A 93 15.58 13.53 1.76
CA MET A 93 15.24 12.29 2.48
C MET A 93 15.34 12.39 4.01
N GLN A 94 15.83 13.50 4.54
CA GLN A 94 15.93 13.74 5.99
C GLN A 94 14.71 14.47 6.56
N THR A 95 13.81 14.95 5.69
CA THR A 95 12.56 15.59 6.10
C THR A 95 11.46 14.57 6.34
N ASP A 96 10.35 15.00 6.91
CA ASP A 96 9.14 14.20 7.02
C ASP A 96 8.60 13.87 5.61
N TRP A 97 8.56 12.57 5.28
CA TRP A 97 8.18 12.13 3.95
C TRP A 97 6.68 12.34 3.67
N VAL A 98 5.84 12.25 4.70
CA VAL A 98 4.40 12.53 4.59
C VAL A 98 4.17 14.02 4.38
N GLU A 99 4.84 14.88 5.16
CA GLU A 99 4.74 16.33 5.00
C GLU A 99 5.21 16.77 3.61
N SER A 100 6.29 16.16 3.08
CA SER A 100 6.78 16.46 1.73
C SER A 100 5.72 16.25 0.65
N PHE A 101 4.79 15.32 0.86
CA PHE A 101 3.71 15.04 -0.08
C PHE A 101 2.71 16.21 -0.20
N PHE A 102 2.57 17.01 0.85
CA PHE A 102 1.66 18.16 0.87
C PHE A 102 2.36 19.49 0.58
N THR A 103 3.67 19.56 0.75
CA THR A 103 4.45 20.80 0.63
C THR A 103 5.23 20.96 -0.66
N VAL A 104 5.62 19.84 -1.31
CA VAL A 104 6.30 19.90 -2.62
C VAL A 104 5.30 20.41 -3.67
N PRO A 105 5.65 21.45 -4.45
CA PRO A 105 4.76 22.03 -5.45
C PRO A 105 4.29 20.99 -6.47
N PRO A 106 2.99 20.92 -6.77
CA PRO A 106 2.45 20.00 -7.77
C PRO A 106 2.80 20.47 -9.19
N THR A 107 2.83 19.53 -10.13
CA THR A 107 3.16 19.79 -11.54
C THR A 107 1.94 19.73 -12.46
N HIS A 108 0.85 19.11 -12.04
CA HIS A 108 -0.40 18.93 -12.81
C HIS A 108 -1.57 18.58 -11.89
N PRO A 109 -2.82 18.70 -12.33
CA PRO A 109 -3.99 18.29 -11.55
C PRO A 109 -4.00 16.79 -11.29
N ALA A 110 -4.39 16.37 -10.08
CA ALA A 110 -4.61 14.97 -9.75
C ALA A 110 -5.70 14.32 -10.62
N GLY A 111 -5.66 13.00 -10.74
CA GLY A 111 -6.62 12.23 -11.51
C GLY A 111 -6.49 12.29 -13.03
N LYS A 112 -5.47 12.95 -13.58
CA LYS A 112 -5.32 13.19 -15.02
C LYS A 112 -4.19 12.40 -15.69
N VAL A 113 -3.03 12.32 -15.04
CA VAL A 113 -1.83 11.75 -15.64
C VAL A 113 -1.28 10.68 -14.71
N PHE A 114 -0.89 9.54 -15.28
CA PHE A 114 -0.19 8.49 -14.56
C PHE A 114 1.28 8.88 -14.40
N HIS A 115 1.74 8.92 -13.15
CA HIS A 115 3.15 9.01 -12.80
C HIS A 115 3.45 8.06 -11.66
N TYR A 116 4.40 7.15 -11.88
CA TYR A 116 4.81 6.22 -10.84
C TYR A 116 5.46 6.97 -9.68
N ASP A 117 4.77 6.98 -8.55
CA ASP A 117 5.15 7.75 -7.36
C ASP A 117 5.15 6.87 -6.10
N THR A 118 6.29 6.80 -5.42
CA THR A 118 6.42 6.02 -4.18
C THR A 118 5.92 6.79 -2.96
N SER A 119 5.91 8.13 -3.01
CA SER A 119 5.41 8.95 -1.89
C SER A 119 3.91 8.80 -1.68
N SER A 120 3.12 8.59 -2.75
CA SER A 120 1.69 8.30 -2.61
C SER A 120 1.44 7.06 -1.76
N ALA A 121 2.12 5.95 -2.03
CA ALA A 121 1.96 4.72 -1.26
C ALA A 121 2.51 4.85 0.16
N HIS A 122 3.54 5.67 0.38
CA HIS A 122 4.04 5.98 1.71
C HIS A 122 3.00 6.78 2.53
N THR A 123 2.43 7.82 1.95
CA THR A 123 1.39 8.63 2.60
C THR A 123 0.11 7.81 2.87
N LEU A 124 -0.23 6.86 1.98
CA LEU A 124 -1.33 5.91 2.23
C LEU A 124 -1.02 4.96 3.39
N ALA A 125 0.24 4.53 3.56
CA ALA A 125 0.64 3.75 4.74
C ALA A 125 0.51 4.57 6.03
N ALA A 126 0.93 5.84 6.01
CA ALA A 126 0.70 6.76 7.12
C ALA A 126 -0.79 6.93 7.46
N LEU A 127 -1.66 6.96 6.43
CA LEU A 127 -3.11 6.99 6.63
C LEU A 127 -3.61 5.72 7.32
N VAL A 128 -3.10 4.54 6.94
CA VAL A 128 -3.44 3.27 7.61
C VAL A 128 -3.06 3.34 9.08
N GLU A 129 -1.85 3.78 9.41
CA GLU A 129 -1.37 3.88 10.79
C GLU A 129 -2.20 4.88 11.61
N ARG A 130 -2.56 6.01 11.01
CA ARG A 130 -3.39 7.04 11.65
C ARG A 130 -4.79 6.53 11.99
N LEU A 131 -5.42 5.79 11.09
CA LEU A 131 -6.79 5.30 11.27
C LEU A 131 -6.90 3.98 12.06
N SER A 132 -5.84 3.16 12.03
CA SER A 132 -5.79 1.90 12.77
C SER A 132 -5.18 2.04 14.16
N GLY A 133 -4.31 3.04 14.38
CA GLY A 133 -3.56 3.23 15.61
C GLY A 133 -2.38 2.28 15.77
N MET A 134 -1.98 1.57 14.70
CA MET A 134 -0.87 0.61 14.73
C MET A 134 -0.04 0.65 13.45
N PRO A 135 1.22 0.13 13.45
CA PRO A 135 2.02 0.00 12.24
C PRO A 135 1.28 -0.76 11.13
N MET A 136 1.44 -0.32 9.88
CA MET A 136 0.65 -0.85 8.75
C MET A 136 0.74 -2.38 8.62
N LEU A 137 1.93 -2.98 8.78
CA LEU A 137 2.07 -4.43 8.65
C LEU A 137 1.41 -5.18 9.80
N ASP A 138 1.41 -4.62 11.02
CA ASP A 138 0.75 -5.21 12.18
C ASP A 138 -0.77 -5.18 12.00
N TYR A 139 -1.31 -4.07 11.48
CA TYR A 139 -2.72 -3.99 11.09
C TYR A 139 -3.10 -5.08 10.08
N LEU A 140 -2.27 -5.28 9.03
CA LEU A 140 -2.51 -6.34 8.05
C LEU A 140 -2.42 -7.74 8.67
N LYS A 141 -1.42 -8.00 9.51
CA LYS A 141 -1.27 -9.29 10.21
C LYS A 141 -2.45 -9.59 11.12
N GLU A 142 -3.01 -8.58 11.79
CA GLU A 142 -4.20 -8.72 12.61
C GLU A 142 -5.44 -9.03 11.77
N LYS A 143 -5.73 -8.18 10.78
CA LYS A 143 -6.95 -8.30 9.95
C LYS A 143 -6.95 -9.55 9.06
N LEU A 144 -5.79 -9.94 8.59
CA LEU A 144 -5.58 -11.10 7.72
C LEU A 144 -4.96 -12.29 8.49
N SER A 145 -5.20 -12.38 9.79
CA SER A 145 -4.56 -13.37 10.67
C SER A 145 -4.76 -14.82 10.22
N VAL A 146 -5.89 -15.14 9.57
CA VAL A 146 -6.15 -16.46 9.01
C VAL A 146 -5.12 -16.87 7.93
N LEU A 147 -4.49 -15.92 7.25
CA LEU A 147 -3.42 -16.21 6.29
C LEU A 147 -2.13 -16.68 6.97
N GLY A 148 -1.96 -16.35 8.25
CA GLY A 148 -0.80 -16.79 9.03
C GLY A 148 0.52 -16.29 8.44
N PHE A 149 0.64 -14.97 8.19
CA PHE A 149 1.92 -14.37 7.78
C PHE A 149 3.02 -14.65 8.80
N SER A 150 4.25 -14.76 8.31
CA SER A 150 5.42 -14.98 9.18
C SER A 150 5.54 -13.87 10.23
N LYS A 151 5.86 -14.27 11.46
CA LYS A 151 6.12 -13.33 12.55
C LYS A 151 7.41 -12.54 12.30
N GLU A 152 8.35 -13.12 11.58
CA GLU A 152 9.64 -12.54 11.25
C GLU A 152 9.54 -11.48 10.13
N SER A 153 8.46 -11.48 9.36
CA SER A 153 8.23 -10.46 8.32
C SER A 153 8.00 -9.10 8.97
N TYR A 154 8.68 -8.08 8.44
CA TYR A 154 8.65 -6.71 8.98
C TYR A 154 8.57 -5.67 7.86
N MET A 155 8.29 -4.44 8.24
CA MET A 155 8.32 -3.29 7.35
C MET A 155 9.30 -2.24 7.87
N LEU A 156 10.18 -1.75 6.99
CA LEU A 156 11.05 -0.63 7.33
C LEU A 156 10.22 0.65 7.49
N THR A 157 10.75 1.57 8.27
CA THR A 157 10.15 2.88 8.50
C THR A 157 10.99 4.00 7.88
N ASP A 158 10.36 5.14 7.65
CA ASP A 158 11.05 6.39 7.36
C ASP A 158 11.76 6.95 8.63
N PRO A 159 12.49 8.07 8.53
CA PRO A 159 13.15 8.68 9.69
C PRO A 159 12.21 9.11 10.83
N PHE A 160 10.91 9.22 10.57
CA PHE A 160 9.88 9.62 11.53
C PHE A 160 9.06 8.44 12.08
N GLY A 161 9.44 7.20 11.70
CA GLY A 161 8.84 5.98 12.22
C GLY A 161 7.61 5.48 11.45
N VAL A 162 7.24 6.12 10.34
CA VAL A 162 6.12 5.73 9.49
C VAL A 162 6.52 4.56 8.58
N SER A 163 5.69 3.53 8.49
CA SER A 163 5.91 2.36 7.62
C SER A 163 6.15 2.76 6.16
N MET A 164 7.24 2.27 5.58
CA MET A 164 7.58 2.52 4.17
C MET A 164 6.67 1.70 3.25
N GLY A 165 5.38 2.04 3.18
CA GLY A 165 4.36 1.31 2.41
C GLY A 165 4.64 1.23 0.90
N GLY A 166 5.52 2.09 0.39
CA GLY A 166 5.94 2.07 -1.01
C GLY A 166 7.07 1.08 -1.33
N SER A 167 7.85 0.59 -0.32
CA SER A 167 9.06 -0.20 -0.60
C SER A 167 9.65 -0.96 0.58
N GLY A 168 9.07 -0.84 1.78
CA GLY A 168 9.71 -1.27 3.04
C GLY A 168 9.48 -2.71 3.45
N LEU A 169 8.53 -3.42 2.84
CA LEU A 169 8.20 -4.80 3.22
C LEU A 169 9.38 -5.73 3.01
N THR A 170 9.66 -6.52 4.04
CA THR A 170 10.58 -7.65 4.01
C THR A 170 9.84 -8.88 4.52
N ALA A 171 9.67 -9.89 3.69
CA ALA A 171 8.79 -11.01 3.92
C ALA A 171 9.31 -12.31 3.30
N THR A 172 8.74 -13.44 3.69
CA THR A 172 9.07 -14.74 3.10
C THR A 172 8.37 -14.92 1.74
N PRO A 173 8.88 -15.80 0.86
CA PRO A 173 8.18 -16.16 -0.36
C PRO A 173 6.76 -16.72 -0.10
N MET A 174 6.58 -17.44 1.01
CA MET A 174 5.28 -17.99 1.39
C MET A 174 4.28 -16.88 1.79
N ASP A 175 4.72 -15.81 2.45
CA ASP A 175 3.85 -14.67 2.74
C ASP A 175 3.33 -14.01 1.46
N LEU A 176 4.19 -13.91 0.45
CA LEU A 176 3.79 -13.37 -0.85
C LEU A 176 2.79 -14.30 -1.56
N LEU A 177 2.97 -15.62 -1.47
CA LEU A 177 2.02 -16.58 -2.02
C LEU A 177 0.65 -16.50 -1.33
N LYS A 178 0.62 -16.39 0.01
CA LYS A 178 -0.61 -16.20 0.79
C LYS A 178 -1.33 -14.91 0.43
N PHE A 179 -0.58 -13.85 0.20
CA PHE A 179 -1.13 -12.59 -0.28
C PHE A 179 -1.73 -12.74 -1.70
N ALA A 180 -1.02 -13.40 -2.61
CA ALA A 180 -1.52 -13.69 -3.96
C ALA A 180 -2.78 -14.59 -3.92
N TYR A 181 -2.84 -15.55 -2.99
CA TYR A 181 -4.03 -16.37 -2.75
C TYR A 181 -5.24 -15.51 -2.37
N LEU A 182 -5.09 -14.57 -1.43
CA LEU A 182 -6.15 -13.63 -1.05
C LEU A 182 -6.71 -12.89 -2.27
N LEU A 183 -5.82 -12.39 -3.14
CA LEU A 183 -6.24 -11.67 -4.35
C LEU A 183 -6.94 -12.57 -5.35
N ALA A 184 -6.40 -13.78 -5.61
CA ALA A 184 -6.95 -14.74 -6.55
C ALA A 184 -8.35 -15.25 -6.15
N HIS A 185 -8.64 -15.27 -4.85
CA HIS A 185 -9.93 -15.67 -4.29
C HIS A 185 -10.83 -14.48 -3.92
N GLU A 186 -10.55 -13.31 -4.49
CA GLU A 186 -11.35 -12.10 -4.28
C GLU A 186 -11.65 -11.79 -2.80
N GLY A 187 -10.68 -12.06 -1.93
CA GLY A 187 -10.78 -11.79 -0.49
C GLY A 187 -11.43 -12.91 0.34
N LEU A 188 -11.89 -13.98 -0.28
CA LEU A 188 -12.46 -15.14 0.42
C LEU A 188 -11.36 -16.11 0.84
N VAL A 189 -11.23 -16.38 2.13
CA VAL A 189 -10.24 -17.31 2.70
C VAL A 189 -10.94 -18.18 3.74
N ASP A 190 -10.85 -19.50 3.62
CA ASP A 190 -11.47 -20.47 4.55
C ASP A 190 -12.95 -20.17 4.86
N GLY A 191 -13.71 -19.79 3.83
CA GLY A 191 -15.13 -19.44 3.95
C GLY A 191 -15.42 -18.08 4.58
N LYS A 192 -14.41 -17.30 4.90
CA LYS A 192 -14.53 -15.94 5.43
C LYS A 192 -14.18 -14.91 4.37
N GLN A 193 -15.05 -13.92 4.17
CA GLN A 193 -14.74 -12.74 3.37
C GLN A 193 -13.92 -11.77 4.21
N LEU A 194 -12.61 -11.67 3.95
CA LEU A 194 -11.68 -10.82 4.69
C LEU A 194 -11.64 -9.38 4.16
N LEU A 195 -11.89 -9.22 2.87
CA LEU A 195 -11.94 -7.95 2.16
C LEU A 195 -12.98 -8.05 1.05
N SER A 196 -13.74 -7.00 0.80
CA SER A 196 -14.82 -7.04 -0.21
C SER A 196 -14.29 -7.42 -1.60
N SER A 197 -15.00 -8.34 -2.25
CA SER A 197 -14.64 -8.79 -3.60
C SER A 197 -14.72 -7.65 -4.62
N SER A 198 -15.61 -6.69 -4.40
CA SER A 198 -15.73 -5.50 -5.24
C SER A 198 -14.46 -4.65 -5.21
N TYR A 199 -13.87 -4.45 -4.02
CA TYR A 199 -12.60 -3.72 -3.90
C TYR A 199 -11.47 -4.46 -4.62
N ILE A 200 -11.32 -5.78 -4.41
CA ILE A 200 -10.24 -6.54 -5.05
C ILE A 200 -10.38 -6.53 -6.57
N ARG A 201 -11.59 -6.74 -7.10
CA ARG A 201 -11.83 -6.66 -8.54
C ARG A 201 -11.48 -5.29 -9.11
N GLU A 202 -11.85 -4.20 -8.41
CA GLU A 202 -11.46 -2.86 -8.81
C GLU A 202 -9.94 -2.69 -8.76
N ALA A 203 -9.30 -3.02 -7.65
CA ALA A 203 -7.87 -2.87 -7.44
C ALA A 203 -6.98 -3.67 -8.40
N THR A 204 -7.50 -4.77 -8.96
CA THR A 204 -6.79 -5.62 -9.94
C THR A 204 -7.23 -5.39 -11.39
N SER A 205 -8.10 -4.40 -11.63
CA SER A 205 -8.57 -4.08 -12.97
C SER A 205 -7.71 -2.99 -13.64
N ASN A 206 -7.85 -2.86 -14.97
CA ASN A 206 -7.16 -1.82 -15.74
C ASN A 206 -7.91 -0.48 -15.63
N LEU A 207 -7.61 0.31 -14.60
CA LEU A 207 -8.25 1.61 -14.33
C LEU A 207 -7.48 2.80 -14.90
N THR A 208 -6.18 2.62 -15.21
CA THR A 208 -5.31 3.73 -15.60
C THR A 208 -4.51 3.37 -16.85
N PRO A 209 -4.69 4.07 -17.98
CA PRO A 209 -3.78 3.96 -19.12
C PRO A 209 -2.38 4.37 -18.69
N THR A 210 -1.38 3.53 -19.03
CA THR A 210 0.04 3.74 -18.67
C THR A 210 0.90 4.00 -19.91
N LEU A 211 0.33 4.63 -20.95
CA LEU A 211 1.02 4.94 -22.21
C LEU A 211 2.03 6.06 -22.03
#